data_6de1fb56332dcecfbb9092ee4af3d97f
#
_entry.id   6de1fb56332dcecfbb9092ee4af3d97f
#
_cell.length_a   1.000
_cell.length_b   1.000
_cell.length_c   1.000
_cell.angle_alpha   90.00
_cell.angle_beta   90.00
_cell.angle_gamma   90.00
#
_symmetry.space_group_name_H-M   'P 1'
#
loop_
_entity.id
_entity.type
_entity.pdbx_description
1 polymer ?
#
loop_
_entity_poly.entity_id
_entity_poly.type
_entity_poly.pdbx_seq_one_letter_code
_entity_poly.pdbx_strand_id
1 'polypeptide(L)'
;LGDPSRNINYDKIQAEHDLKKYFGISKVIFIEGIPDGDLTKGHIDGIARFIETRTVVVVQCTSNSLCQPNSKDAKIYDNAAKIIEEAGFNVIREPIEGFVQYNNQKFDTNYMNWLVGNGFVIAPGFGNSITDAKAKSRIESYFPNRDVHIIEMLSSWAAGGGVHCHTNDQPAFSLQQG
;
A
#
# COMPACT_ATOMS: atom_id res chain seq x y z
N LEU A 1 -9.87 -1.95 9.62
CA LEU A 1 -10.44 -2.74 10.71
C LEU A 1 -11.48 -1.95 11.52
N GLY A 2 -11.24 -0.67 11.80
CA GLY A 2 -12.09 0.15 12.65
C GLY A 2 -13.36 0.74 12.01
N ASP A 3 -13.65 0.45 10.74
CA ASP A 3 -14.88 0.95 10.10
C ASP A 3 -16.08 0.08 10.51
N PRO A 4 -17.11 0.65 11.17
CA PRO A 4 -18.28 -0.10 11.62
C PRO A 4 -19.10 -0.74 10.50
N SER A 5 -19.00 -0.21 9.27
CA SER A 5 -19.66 -0.81 8.10
C SER A 5 -19.04 -2.14 7.67
N ARG A 6 -17.81 -2.41 8.09
CA ARG A 6 -17.08 -3.64 7.78
C ARG A 6 -17.08 -4.63 8.95
N ASN A 7 -16.94 -4.12 10.18
CA ASN A 7 -16.77 -4.93 11.38
C ASN A 7 -17.62 -4.33 12.51
N ILE A 8 -18.87 -4.75 12.62
CA ILE A 8 -19.78 -4.31 13.66
C ILE A 8 -19.25 -4.75 15.02
N ASN A 9 -19.17 -3.83 15.98
CA ASN A 9 -18.68 -4.08 17.34
C ASN A 9 -17.25 -4.65 17.45
N TYR A 10 -16.41 -4.38 16.46
CA TYR A 10 -15.02 -4.83 16.45
C TYR A 10 -14.11 -3.67 16.78
N ASP A 11 -13.65 -3.62 18.02
CA ASP A 11 -12.80 -2.53 18.50
C ASP A 11 -11.29 -2.78 18.24
N LYS A 12 -10.49 -1.78 18.53
CA LYS A 12 -9.05 -1.82 18.34
C LYS A 12 -8.35 -2.88 19.20
N ILE A 13 -8.87 -3.14 20.40
CA ILE A 13 -8.30 -4.13 21.34
C ILE A 13 -8.54 -5.53 20.80
N GLN A 14 -9.77 -5.82 20.37
CA GLN A 14 -10.11 -7.09 19.76
C GLN A 14 -9.32 -7.31 18.46
N ALA A 15 -9.20 -6.27 17.62
CA ALA A 15 -8.41 -6.34 16.39
C ALA A 15 -6.94 -6.66 16.65
N GLU A 16 -6.33 -6.03 17.64
CA GLU A 16 -4.93 -6.29 18.01
C GLU A 16 -4.75 -7.72 18.52
N HIS A 17 -5.65 -8.18 19.40
CA HIS A 17 -5.64 -9.55 19.90
C HIS A 17 -5.70 -10.58 18.76
N ASP A 18 -6.67 -10.43 17.86
CA ASP A 18 -6.88 -11.38 16.77
C ASP A 18 -5.74 -11.37 15.76
N LEU A 19 -5.21 -10.19 15.39
CA LEU A 19 -4.05 -10.10 14.52
C LEU A 19 -2.82 -10.78 15.12
N LYS A 20 -2.56 -10.58 16.42
CA LYS A 20 -1.46 -11.28 17.11
C LYS A 20 -1.66 -12.78 17.13
N LYS A 21 -2.89 -13.24 17.42
CA LYS A 21 -3.22 -14.65 17.49
C LYS A 21 -3.10 -15.37 16.15
N TYR A 22 -3.67 -14.79 15.08
CA TYR A 22 -3.78 -15.49 13.80
C TYR A 22 -2.55 -15.31 12.90
N PHE A 23 -1.82 -14.21 13.04
CA PHE A 23 -0.61 -13.94 12.26
C PHE A 23 0.69 -14.18 13.03
N GLY A 24 0.64 -14.50 14.32
CA GLY A 24 1.83 -14.76 15.13
C GLY A 24 2.74 -13.55 15.33
N ILE A 25 2.19 -12.34 15.14
CA ILE A 25 2.94 -11.08 15.26
C ILE A 25 2.97 -10.59 16.71
N SER A 26 4.03 -9.89 17.09
CA SER A 26 4.19 -9.34 18.45
C SER A 26 3.64 -7.92 18.60
N LYS A 27 3.58 -7.15 17.52
CA LYS A 27 3.19 -5.74 17.54
C LYS A 27 2.26 -5.41 16.37
N VAL A 28 1.23 -4.61 16.66
CA VAL A 28 0.33 -4.02 15.65
C VAL A 28 0.50 -2.50 15.70
N ILE A 29 0.70 -1.88 14.55
CA ILE A 29 0.75 -0.42 14.39
C ILE A 29 -0.53 0.01 13.71
N PHE A 30 -1.35 0.78 14.39
CA PHE A 30 -2.58 1.32 13.84
C PHE A 30 -2.33 2.70 13.22
N ILE A 31 -2.73 2.84 11.96
CA ILE A 31 -2.74 4.11 11.24
C ILE A 31 -4.16 4.68 11.32
N GLU A 32 -4.28 5.97 11.58
CA GLU A 32 -5.56 6.66 11.69
C GLU A 32 -5.86 7.49 10.45
N GLY A 33 -7.15 7.61 10.15
CA GLY A 33 -7.65 8.38 9.02
C GLY A 33 -7.98 7.51 7.81
N ILE A 34 -8.95 7.99 7.04
CA ILE A 34 -9.38 7.40 5.76
C ILE A 34 -9.22 8.50 4.72
N PRO A 35 -8.44 8.27 3.64
CA PRO A 35 -8.31 9.21 2.54
C PRO A 35 -9.66 9.51 1.88
N ASP A 36 -9.84 10.71 1.38
CA ASP A 36 -11.08 11.13 0.72
C ASP A 36 -11.27 10.34 -0.58
N GLY A 37 -12.47 9.82 -0.80
CA GLY A 37 -12.79 9.02 -1.99
C GLY A 37 -12.22 7.59 -2.00
N ASP A 38 -11.58 7.16 -0.93
CA ASP A 38 -11.11 5.77 -0.83
C ASP A 38 -12.28 4.79 -0.70
N LEU A 39 -12.53 4.06 -1.79
CA LEU A 39 -13.59 3.05 -1.88
C LEU A 39 -13.38 1.90 -0.90
N THR A 40 -12.13 1.66 -0.50
CA THR A 40 -11.76 0.56 0.41
C THR A 40 -11.89 0.92 1.88
N LYS A 41 -12.12 2.20 2.19
CA LYS A 41 -12.24 2.74 3.55
C LYS A 41 -11.04 2.48 4.45
N GLY A 42 -9.84 2.76 3.93
CA GLY A 42 -8.59 2.73 4.68
C GLY A 42 -7.87 1.39 4.65
N HIS A 43 -7.88 0.69 3.52
CA HIS A 43 -6.97 -0.44 3.34
C HIS A 43 -5.53 0.04 3.36
N ILE A 44 -4.70 -0.67 4.12
CA ILE A 44 -3.31 -0.27 4.36
C ILE A 44 -2.39 -0.43 3.15
N ASP A 45 -2.73 -1.34 2.23
CA ASP A 45 -1.88 -1.72 1.10
C ASP A 45 -1.73 -0.65 0.01
N GLY A 46 -2.56 0.41 0.05
CA GLY A 46 -2.38 1.64 -0.70
C GLY A 46 -1.67 2.77 0.06
N ILE A 47 -1.39 2.59 1.35
CA ILE A 47 -0.83 3.62 2.23
C ILE A 47 0.59 3.28 2.67
N ALA A 48 0.81 2.05 3.18
CA ALA A 48 2.09 1.63 3.74
C ALA A 48 2.38 0.16 3.44
N ARG A 49 3.62 -0.15 3.06
CA ARG A 49 4.09 -1.50 2.74
C ARG A 49 5.49 -1.74 3.27
N PHE A 50 5.70 -2.89 3.89
CA PHE A 50 7.05 -3.36 4.19
C PHE A 50 7.78 -3.76 2.90
N ILE A 51 9.07 -3.39 2.81
CA ILE A 51 9.99 -3.86 1.77
C ILE A 51 11.11 -4.69 2.37
N GLU A 52 11.41 -4.46 3.64
CA GLU A 52 12.40 -5.18 4.45
C GLU A 52 11.91 -5.27 5.91
N THR A 53 12.62 -6.03 6.73
CA THR A 53 12.28 -6.25 8.15
C THR A 53 12.11 -4.96 8.95
N ARG A 54 12.83 -3.89 8.59
CA ARG A 54 12.83 -2.61 9.32
C ARG A 54 12.56 -1.41 8.44
N THR A 55 12.15 -1.60 7.19
CA THR A 55 11.91 -0.51 6.26
C THR A 55 10.49 -0.60 5.69
N VAL A 56 9.77 0.49 5.80
CA VAL A 56 8.39 0.65 5.32
C VAL A 56 8.35 1.76 4.29
N VAL A 57 7.73 1.50 3.15
CA VAL A 57 7.40 2.53 2.17
C VAL A 57 6.03 3.09 2.51
N VAL A 58 5.91 4.42 2.53
CA VAL A 58 4.65 5.14 2.80
C VAL A 58 4.38 6.12 1.67
N VAL A 59 3.17 6.09 1.14
CA VAL A 59 2.75 6.96 0.04
C VAL A 59 2.87 8.44 0.39
N GLN A 60 3.13 9.28 -0.61
CA GLN A 60 3.27 10.73 -0.47
C GLN A 60 2.52 11.47 -1.57
N CYS A 61 1.69 12.45 -1.19
CA CYS A 61 1.08 13.38 -2.12
C CYS A 61 2.12 14.30 -2.76
N THR A 62 1.94 14.62 -4.03
CA THR A 62 2.82 15.54 -4.79
C THR A 62 2.01 16.66 -5.42
N SER A 63 2.69 17.70 -5.92
CA SER A 63 2.05 18.78 -6.67
C SER A 63 1.45 18.33 -8.01
N ASN A 64 1.83 17.16 -8.51
CA ASN A 64 1.35 16.60 -9.77
C ASN A 64 0.15 15.64 -9.59
N SER A 65 -0.15 15.24 -8.36
CA SER A 65 -1.27 14.35 -8.04
C SER A 65 -2.56 15.10 -7.71
N LEU A 66 -3.68 14.40 -7.66
CA LEU A 66 -4.95 14.94 -7.15
C LEU A 66 -4.82 15.21 -5.65
N CYS A 67 -4.14 14.33 -4.95
CA CYS A 67 -3.75 14.49 -3.57
C CYS A 67 -2.65 15.55 -3.45
N GLN A 68 -3.02 16.81 -3.32
CA GLN A 68 -2.07 17.91 -3.20
C GLN A 68 -1.32 17.91 -1.87
N PRO A 69 -0.05 18.39 -1.81
CA PRO A 69 0.65 18.66 -0.55
C PRO A 69 -0.21 19.54 0.35
N ASN A 70 -0.22 19.28 1.66
CA ASN A 70 -1.06 19.92 2.67
C ASN A 70 -2.57 19.63 2.60
N SER A 71 -3.03 18.78 1.69
CA SER A 71 -4.41 18.29 1.69
C SER A 71 -4.71 17.44 2.94
N LYS A 72 -5.97 17.08 3.13
CA LYS A 72 -6.36 16.14 4.19
C LYS A 72 -5.67 14.80 4.03
N ASP A 73 -5.60 14.28 2.82
CA ASP A 73 -4.96 13.00 2.52
C ASP A 73 -3.45 13.05 2.74
N ALA A 74 -2.79 14.17 2.35
CA ALA A 74 -1.37 14.37 2.64
C ALA A 74 -1.08 14.29 4.15
N LYS A 75 -1.94 14.92 4.98
CA LYS A 75 -1.80 14.85 6.44
C LYS A 75 -1.99 13.45 7.01
N ILE A 76 -2.90 12.64 6.42
CA ILE A 76 -3.07 11.23 6.79
C ILE A 76 -1.80 10.44 6.48
N TYR A 77 -1.25 10.61 5.29
CA TYR A 77 -0.03 9.90 4.87
C TYR A 77 1.21 10.36 5.64
N ASP A 78 1.32 11.64 5.96
CA ASP A 78 2.41 12.17 6.78
C ASP A 78 2.32 11.68 8.23
N ASN A 79 1.11 11.63 8.79
CA ASN A 79 0.88 11.06 10.11
C ASN A 79 1.19 9.55 10.13
N ALA A 80 0.81 8.82 9.08
CA ALA A 80 1.16 7.41 8.95
C ALA A 80 2.69 7.19 8.97
N ALA A 81 3.43 7.99 8.20
CA ALA A 81 4.88 7.95 8.18
C ALA A 81 5.46 8.20 9.58
N LYS A 82 5.00 9.25 10.26
CA LYS A 82 5.43 9.60 11.61
C LYS A 82 5.16 8.48 12.63
N ILE A 83 3.95 7.91 12.63
CA ILE A 83 3.59 6.81 13.54
C ILE A 83 4.53 5.58 13.32
N ILE A 84 4.84 5.28 12.06
CA ILE A 84 5.72 4.17 11.70
C ILE A 84 7.17 4.46 12.13
N GLU A 85 7.66 5.67 11.95
CA GLU A 85 8.99 6.10 12.44
C GLU A 85 9.09 6.04 13.97
N GLU A 86 8.08 6.55 14.68
CA GLU A 86 7.99 6.49 16.15
C GLU A 86 7.90 5.04 16.66
N ALA A 87 7.39 4.13 15.85
CA ALA A 87 7.40 2.70 16.14
C ALA A 87 8.76 2.02 15.95
N GLY A 88 9.77 2.74 15.43
CA GLY A 88 11.16 2.30 15.27
C GLY A 88 11.48 1.73 13.88
N PHE A 89 10.72 2.05 12.85
CA PHE A 89 10.98 1.64 11.46
C PHE A 89 11.57 2.79 10.64
N ASN A 90 12.39 2.44 9.66
CA ASN A 90 12.81 3.37 8.62
C ASN A 90 11.65 3.60 7.65
N VAL A 91 11.41 4.83 7.26
CA VAL A 91 10.37 5.19 6.29
C VAL A 91 10.97 5.72 5.00
N ILE A 92 10.51 5.19 3.89
CA ILE A 92 10.75 5.72 2.55
C ILE A 92 9.42 6.29 2.03
N ARG A 93 9.45 7.47 1.39
CA ARG A 93 8.23 8.10 0.86
C ARG A 93 8.09 7.79 -0.62
N GLU A 94 6.98 7.12 -1.00
CA GLU A 94 6.64 6.83 -2.40
C GLU A 94 5.76 7.93 -2.97
N PRO A 95 6.23 8.70 -3.96
CA PRO A 95 5.45 9.79 -4.52
C PRO A 95 4.31 9.26 -5.41
N ILE A 96 3.14 9.88 -5.29
CA ILE A 96 2.10 9.78 -6.31
C ILE A 96 2.56 10.62 -7.51
N GLU A 97 2.91 9.96 -8.62
CA GLU A 97 3.54 10.62 -9.79
C GLU A 97 2.62 11.54 -10.58
N GLY A 98 1.31 11.37 -10.42
CA GLY A 98 0.33 12.13 -11.17
C GLY A 98 -1.06 11.50 -11.05
N PHE A 99 -1.90 11.79 -12.03
CA PHE A 99 -3.22 11.20 -12.13
C PHE A 99 -3.54 10.78 -13.56
N VAL A 100 -4.49 9.89 -13.70
CA VAL A 100 -5.05 9.44 -14.98
C VAL A 100 -6.55 9.64 -14.99
N GLN A 101 -7.14 9.67 -16.19
CA GLN A 101 -8.58 9.77 -16.35
C GLN A 101 -9.15 8.48 -16.93
N TYR A 102 -10.21 7.96 -16.33
CA TYR A 102 -10.95 6.79 -16.80
C TYR A 102 -12.44 7.00 -16.56
N ASN A 103 -13.28 6.78 -17.57
CA ASN A 103 -14.74 6.94 -17.50
C ASN A 103 -15.18 8.29 -16.87
N ASN A 104 -14.58 9.40 -17.31
CA ASN A 104 -14.81 10.76 -16.80
C ASN A 104 -14.45 11.00 -15.32
N GLN A 105 -13.80 10.06 -14.66
CA GLN A 105 -13.24 10.21 -13.32
C GLN A 105 -11.73 10.27 -13.36
N LYS A 106 -11.13 10.98 -12.39
CA LYS A 106 -9.68 11.08 -12.24
C LYS A 106 -9.24 10.20 -11.08
N PHE A 107 -8.10 9.53 -11.24
CA PHE A 107 -7.50 8.64 -10.25
C PHE A 107 -6.03 8.94 -10.12
N ASP A 108 -5.54 9.05 -8.89
CA ASP A 108 -4.12 9.14 -8.60
C ASP A 108 -3.38 7.86 -9.00
N THR A 109 -2.20 8.02 -9.58
CA THR A 109 -1.32 6.90 -9.93
C THR A 109 -0.54 6.43 -8.70
N ASN A 110 -1.21 5.68 -7.84
CA ASN A 110 -0.63 5.11 -6.63
C ASN A 110 -0.13 3.68 -6.90
N TYR A 111 1.19 3.51 -6.99
CA TYR A 111 1.83 2.23 -7.29
C TYR A 111 2.05 1.31 -6.09
N MET A 112 1.58 1.68 -4.88
CA MET A 112 1.82 0.94 -3.63
C MET A 112 1.18 -0.45 -3.57
N ASN A 113 0.16 -0.70 -4.38
CA ASN A 113 -0.63 -1.94 -4.33
C ASN A 113 0.03 -3.10 -5.09
N TRP A 114 1.33 -3.34 -4.81
CA TRP A 114 2.09 -4.43 -5.44
C TRP A 114 1.95 -5.77 -4.71
N LEU A 115 2.12 -6.86 -5.46
CA LEU A 115 2.33 -8.21 -4.95
C LEU A 115 3.84 -8.51 -4.92
N VAL A 116 4.32 -9.09 -3.82
CA VAL A 116 5.70 -9.59 -3.72
C VAL A 116 5.66 -11.12 -3.75
N GLY A 117 6.30 -11.72 -4.75
CA GLY A 117 6.45 -13.16 -4.87
C GLY A 117 7.91 -13.61 -4.77
N ASN A 118 8.14 -14.91 -4.92
CA ASN A 118 9.48 -15.50 -4.92
C ASN A 118 10.20 -15.15 -6.23
N GLY A 119 11.14 -14.19 -6.15
CA GLY A 119 11.93 -13.73 -7.29
C GLY A 119 11.25 -12.62 -8.14
N PHE A 120 10.04 -12.19 -7.82
CA PHE A 120 9.35 -11.16 -8.59
C PHE A 120 8.53 -10.20 -7.74
N VAL A 121 8.22 -9.04 -8.32
CA VAL A 121 7.21 -8.08 -7.82
C VAL A 121 6.29 -7.72 -8.99
N ILE A 122 4.99 -7.73 -8.77
CA ILE A 122 4.00 -7.25 -9.73
C ILE A 122 3.35 -6.01 -9.16
N ALA A 123 3.44 -4.88 -9.85
CA ALA A 123 2.84 -3.62 -9.43
C ALA A 123 1.78 -3.13 -10.45
N PRO A 124 0.78 -2.37 -9.99
CA PRO A 124 -0.21 -1.80 -10.88
C PRO A 124 0.43 -0.78 -11.82
N GLY A 125 0.00 -0.75 -13.07
CA GLY A 125 0.27 0.28 -14.06
C GLY A 125 -1.02 1.01 -14.44
N PHE A 126 -0.87 2.22 -14.95
CA PHE A 126 -1.98 3.11 -15.25
C PHE A 126 -2.01 3.54 -16.72
N GLY A 127 -1.29 2.82 -17.59
CA GLY A 127 -1.21 3.12 -19.02
C GLY A 127 -0.44 4.39 -19.36
N ASN A 128 0.26 5.00 -18.43
CA ASN A 128 1.15 6.12 -18.64
C ASN A 128 2.61 5.64 -18.60
N SER A 129 3.21 5.45 -19.78
CA SER A 129 4.55 4.88 -19.91
C SER A 129 5.64 5.62 -19.14
N ILE A 130 5.50 6.93 -18.94
CA ILE A 130 6.48 7.75 -18.21
C ILE A 130 6.39 7.49 -16.70
N THR A 131 5.19 7.57 -16.13
CA THR A 131 4.99 7.36 -14.69
C THR A 131 5.16 5.88 -14.33
N ASP A 132 4.69 4.97 -15.19
CA ASP A 132 4.87 3.51 -15.02
C ASP A 132 6.37 3.15 -15.02
N ALA A 133 7.18 3.71 -15.93
CA ALA A 133 8.63 3.47 -15.95
C ALA A 133 9.35 4.03 -14.70
N LYS A 134 8.97 5.23 -14.24
CA LYS A 134 9.53 5.81 -13.01
C LYS A 134 9.18 4.96 -11.78
N ALA A 135 7.93 4.53 -11.66
CA ALA A 135 7.49 3.67 -10.56
C ALA A 135 8.23 2.32 -10.59
N LYS A 136 8.36 1.72 -11.78
CA LYS A 136 9.14 0.49 -11.97
C LYS A 136 10.56 0.64 -11.43
N SER A 137 11.27 1.69 -11.83
CA SER A 137 12.65 1.93 -11.40
C SER A 137 12.78 2.11 -9.88
N ARG A 138 11.82 2.78 -9.23
CA ARG A 138 11.80 2.88 -7.75
C ARG A 138 11.55 1.55 -7.09
N ILE A 139 10.55 0.78 -7.56
CA ILE A 139 10.22 -0.54 -7.01
C ILE A 139 11.40 -1.50 -7.19
N GLU A 140 12.12 -1.45 -8.32
CA GLU A 140 13.37 -2.20 -8.52
C GLU A 140 14.42 -1.85 -7.46
N SER A 141 14.53 -0.58 -7.05
CA SER A 141 15.43 -0.17 -5.98
C SER A 141 15.00 -0.68 -4.59
N TYR A 142 13.71 -0.89 -4.37
CA TYR A 142 13.19 -1.49 -3.13
C TYR A 142 13.39 -2.99 -3.07
N PHE A 143 13.45 -3.66 -4.22
CA PHE A 143 13.55 -5.10 -4.34
C PHE A 143 14.68 -5.52 -5.30
N PRO A 144 15.97 -5.25 -4.99
CA PRO A 144 17.09 -5.39 -5.94
C PRO A 144 17.32 -6.82 -6.43
N ASN A 145 16.76 -7.83 -5.76
CA ASN A 145 16.88 -9.25 -6.11
C ASN A 145 15.58 -9.85 -6.69
N ARG A 146 14.69 -9.02 -7.20
CA ARG A 146 13.41 -9.44 -7.78
C ARG A 146 13.16 -8.77 -9.12
N ASP A 147 12.58 -9.51 -10.05
CA ASP A 147 12.13 -8.97 -11.33
C ASP A 147 10.83 -8.17 -11.11
N VAL A 148 10.82 -6.89 -11.51
CA VAL A 148 9.66 -6.02 -11.35
C VAL A 148 8.86 -5.93 -12.63
N HIS A 149 7.59 -6.28 -12.55
CA HIS A 149 6.63 -6.23 -13.63
C HIS A 149 5.54 -5.19 -13.32
N ILE A 150 5.29 -4.28 -14.27
CA ILE A 150 4.16 -3.37 -14.23
C ILE A 150 3.08 -3.95 -15.14
N ILE A 151 1.88 -4.16 -14.62
CA ILE A 151 0.72 -4.61 -15.38
C ILE A 151 -0.37 -3.55 -15.38
N GLU A 152 -0.99 -3.32 -16.53
CA GLU A 152 -2.07 -2.34 -16.64
C GLU A 152 -3.29 -2.77 -15.79
N MET A 153 -3.69 -1.92 -14.84
CA MET A 153 -4.74 -2.20 -13.86
C MET A 153 -5.76 -1.05 -13.71
N LEU A 154 -5.77 -0.08 -14.63
CA LEU A 154 -6.57 1.14 -14.48
C LEU A 154 -8.07 0.84 -14.30
N SER A 155 -8.62 -0.09 -15.07
CA SER A 155 -10.02 -0.48 -14.95
C SER A 155 -10.35 -1.12 -13.61
N SER A 156 -9.47 -1.96 -13.09
CA SER A 156 -9.58 -2.59 -11.77
C SER A 156 -9.39 -1.57 -10.65
N TRP A 157 -8.41 -0.67 -10.79
CA TRP A 157 -8.16 0.42 -9.85
C TRP A 157 -9.38 1.32 -9.69
N ALA A 158 -10.03 1.67 -10.80
CA ALA A 158 -11.27 2.44 -10.81
C ALA A 158 -12.45 1.72 -10.13
N ALA A 159 -12.38 0.39 -10.05
CA ALA A 159 -13.34 -0.43 -9.29
C ALA A 159 -12.92 -0.66 -7.82
N GLY A 160 -11.78 -0.09 -7.37
CA GLY A 160 -11.35 -0.08 -5.97
C GLY A 160 -10.28 -1.12 -5.62
N GLY A 161 -9.55 -1.70 -6.61
CA GLY A 161 -8.50 -2.68 -6.32
C GLY A 161 -7.34 -2.70 -7.31
N GLY A 162 -6.12 -2.81 -6.80
CA GLY A 162 -4.90 -3.07 -7.57
C GLY A 162 -4.49 -4.55 -7.53
N VAL A 163 -3.22 -4.82 -7.80
CA VAL A 163 -2.68 -6.20 -7.88
C VAL A 163 -2.82 -6.95 -6.55
N HIS A 164 -2.38 -6.32 -5.45
CA HIS A 164 -2.41 -6.94 -4.12
C HIS A 164 -3.84 -7.27 -3.68
N CYS A 165 -4.80 -6.38 -3.95
CA CYS A 165 -6.20 -6.58 -3.60
C CYS A 165 -6.84 -7.82 -4.26
N HIS A 166 -6.29 -8.30 -5.39
CA HIS A 166 -6.77 -9.48 -6.12
C HIS A 166 -5.98 -10.76 -5.82
N THR A 167 -5.03 -10.69 -4.89
CA THR A 167 -4.13 -11.80 -4.56
C THR A 167 -4.24 -12.18 -3.08
N ASN A 168 -3.82 -13.40 -2.78
CA ASN A 168 -3.69 -13.89 -1.41
C ASN A 168 -2.39 -14.69 -1.30
N ASP A 169 -1.53 -14.28 -0.36
CA ASP A 169 -0.22 -14.87 -0.18
C ASP A 169 -0.31 -16.23 0.51
N GLN A 170 0.42 -17.20 -0.01
CA GLN A 170 0.66 -18.46 0.68
C GLN A 170 2.16 -18.54 1.03
N PRO A 171 2.53 -18.41 2.32
CA PRO A 171 3.91 -18.55 2.76
C PRO A 171 4.47 -19.94 2.38
N ALA A 172 5.71 -19.97 1.91
CA ALA A 172 6.40 -21.24 1.67
C ALA A 172 6.66 -21.94 3.02
N PHE A 173 6.33 -23.20 3.12
CA PHE A 173 6.71 -24.02 4.26
C PHE A 173 8.20 -24.35 4.14
N SER A 174 9.00 -24.01 5.14
CA SER A 174 10.30 -24.65 5.31
C SER A 174 10.04 -26.10 5.72
N LEU A 175 10.29 -27.06 4.82
CA LEU A 175 10.44 -28.43 5.24
C LEU A 175 11.64 -28.44 6.23
N GLN A 176 11.35 -28.58 7.52
CA GLN A 176 12.40 -28.95 8.46
C GLN A 176 12.94 -30.27 7.96
N GLN A 177 14.18 -30.26 7.46
CA GLN A 177 14.91 -31.50 7.23
C GLN A 177 15.06 -32.17 8.60
N GLY A 178 14.32 -33.26 8.79
CA GLY A 178 14.43 -34.13 9.95
C GLY A 178 15.76 -34.91 9.96
#